data_a02da96c18e5e6cafe06b779091b71f6
#
_entry.id   a02da96c18e5e6cafe06b779091b71f6
#
_cell.length_a   1.000
_cell.length_b   1.000
_cell.length_c   1.000
_cell.angle_alpha   90.00
_cell.angle_beta   90.00
_cell.angle_gamma   90.00
#
_symmetry.space_group_name_H-M   'P 1'
#
loop_
_entity.id
_entity.type
_entity.pdbx_description
1 polymer ?
#
loop_
_entity_poly.entity_id
_entity_poly.type
_entity_poly.pdbx_seq_one_letter_code
_entity_poly.pdbx_strand_id
1 'polypeptide(L)'
;NYSNIYPLFKPKRRLKIGTLKVTGNGYKIGERFLKTIFDNAIQFKVQEIYVTLFTKRPEQEQLIEMLEEWGFVFHGLKTTKNGEEKVYVRLFSRENPVNLKNPKLTFPFLSRKTDKYIIKIEPQYHTELFPDSINTREDIRKYTENEPHRNRISKVYISHSFDRNLKSGDLLIIYRMGETNPKKYSSTVTTICIVENVQNNFVSFEDFFKACNRRTMIPKKELKTNWWDKNPKNRPFVINFLYAHSLPTPKPTLDDLNRLGIIPDILNIPRGFIKLTNEQFNVLIKFAYKL
;
A
#
# COMPACT_ATOMS: atom_id res chain seq x y z
N ASN A 1 -2.93 29.43 -12.47
CA ASN A 1 -3.80 30.00 -13.48
C ASN A 1 -4.42 28.86 -14.31
N TYR A 2 -5.74 28.68 -14.27
CA TYR A 2 -6.48 27.57 -14.92
C TYR A 2 -7.16 28.04 -16.22
N SER A 3 -6.98 29.29 -16.60
CA SER A 3 -7.67 29.95 -17.71
C SER A 3 -7.48 29.29 -19.08
N ASN A 4 -6.41 28.52 -19.23
CA ASN A 4 -6.04 27.88 -20.50
C ASN A 4 -6.40 26.38 -20.55
N ILE A 5 -7.22 25.90 -19.59
CA ILE A 5 -7.70 24.52 -19.52
C ILE A 5 -9.15 24.48 -20.00
N TYR A 6 -9.46 23.64 -20.96
CA TYR A 6 -10.81 23.43 -21.43
C TYR A 6 -11.17 21.92 -21.39
N PRO A 7 -12.33 21.55 -20.81
CA PRO A 7 -13.30 22.38 -20.11
C PRO A 7 -12.74 23.10 -18.88
N LEU A 8 -13.32 24.25 -18.56
CA LEU A 8 -12.89 25.05 -17.40
C LEU A 8 -13.08 24.29 -16.09
N PHE A 9 -12.12 24.40 -15.18
CA PHE A 9 -12.25 23.84 -13.87
C PHE A 9 -13.29 24.59 -13.01
N LYS A 10 -14.19 23.84 -12.38
CA LYS A 10 -15.05 24.39 -11.31
C LYS A 10 -14.20 24.74 -10.09
N PRO A 11 -14.55 25.74 -9.28
CA PRO A 11 -13.81 26.09 -8.07
C PRO A 11 -13.68 24.90 -7.11
N LYS A 12 -12.46 24.48 -6.82
CA LYS A 12 -12.12 23.39 -5.87
C LYS A 12 -10.68 23.56 -5.40
N ARG A 13 -10.38 23.01 -4.21
CA ARG A 13 -9.00 22.93 -3.73
C ARG A 13 -8.27 21.80 -4.44
N ARG A 14 -7.23 22.14 -5.21
CA ARG A 14 -6.49 21.19 -6.05
C ARG A 14 -5.01 21.16 -5.75
N LEU A 15 -4.43 19.96 -5.86
CA LEU A 15 -2.99 19.75 -5.96
C LEU A 15 -2.62 19.61 -7.44
N LYS A 16 -1.69 20.45 -7.91
CA LYS A 16 -1.10 20.30 -9.24
C LYS A 16 0.18 19.48 -9.15
N ILE A 17 0.30 18.45 -10.00
CA ILE A 17 1.58 17.79 -10.24
C ILE A 17 2.31 18.61 -11.31
N GLY A 18 3.35 19.33 -10.91
CA GLY A 18 4.08 20.25 -11.80
C GLY A 18 4.97 19.52 -12.79
N THR A 19 5.80 18.62 -12.31
CA THR A 19 6.72 17.84 -13.14
C THR A 19 6.76 16.41 -12.61
N LEU A 20 6.51 15.45 -13.48
CA LEU A 20 6.64 14.02 -13.19
C LEU A 20 7.64 13.43 -14.20
N LYS A 21 8.90 13.41 -13.83
CA LYS A 21 9.97 12.78 -14.61
C LYS A 21 10.69 11.76 -13.74
N VAL A 22 10.68 10.50 -14.17
CA VAL A 22 11.42 9.41 -13.53
C VAL A 22 12.51 8.96 -14.49
N THR A 23 13.76 9.06 -14.09
CA THR A 23 14.92 8.70 -14.91
C THR A 23 15.38 7.26 -14.73
N GLY A 24 14.94 6.57 -13.67
CA GLY A 24 15.27 5.17 -13.39
C GLY A 24 14.18 4.21 -13.87
N ASN A 25 14.40 3.53 -14.98
CA ASN A 25 13.47 2.52 -15.47
C ASN A 25 13.61 1.21 -14.66
N GLY A 26 12.46 0.55 -14.39
CA GLY A 26 12.43 -0.76 -13.72
C GLY A 26 12.28 -0.74 -12.20
N TYR A 27 12.64 0.33 -11.52
CA TYR A 27 12.63 0.45 -10.04
C TYR A 27 11.29 0.90 -9.45
N LYS A 28 10.25 1.10 -10.27
CA LYS A 28 8.90 1.53 -9.83
C LYS A 28 8.87 2.83 -9.02
N ILE A 29 9.81 3.71 -9.25
CA ILE A 29 9.92 5.03 -8.61
C ILE A 29 8.65 5.88 -8.86
N GLY A 30 7.97 5.68 -10.00
CA GLY A 30 6.70 6.35 -10.30
C GLY A 30 5.60 6.06 -9.28
N GLU A 31 5.45 4.81 -8.84
CA GLU A 31 4.49 4.45 -7.77
C GLU A 31 4.89 5.10 -6.43
N ARG A 32 6.18 5.15 -6.10
CA ARG A 32 6.68 5.85 -4.90
C ARG A 32 6.36 7.34 -4.93
N PHE A 33 6.52 7.95 -6.09
CA PHE A 33 6.18 9.36 -6.29
C PHE A 33 4.67 9.60 -6.13
N LEU A 34 3.83 8.74 -6.72
CA LEU A 34 2.37 8.80 -6.52
C LEU A 34 1.99 8.69 -5.04
N LYS A 35 2.63 7.78 -4.28
CA LYS A 35 2.36 7.69 -2.85
C LYS A 35 2.66 9.02 -2.14
N THR A 36 3.79 9.63 -2.43
CA THR A 36 4.15 10.95 -1.86
C THR A 36 3.12 12.02 -2.24
N ILE A 37 2.63 12.02 -3.49
CA ILE A 37 1.57 12.94 -3.93
C ILE A 37 0.29 12.73 -3.13
N PHE A 38 -0.14 11.48 -2.95
CA PHE A 38 -1.36 11.16 -2.20
C PHE A 38 -1.25 11.50 -0.73
N ASP A 39 -0.10 11.27 -0.09
CA ASP A 39 0.14 11.64 1.29
C ASP A 39 0.07 13.18 1.48
N ASN A 40 0.69 13.95 0.58
CA ASN A 40 0.56 15.41 0.55
C ASN A 40 -0.88 15.86 0.29
N ALA A 41 -1.59 15.22 -0.62
CA ALA A 41 -2.97 15.54 -0.93
C ALA A 41 -3.90 15.34 0.30
N ILE A 42 -3.65 14.30 1.12
CA ILE A 42 -4.33 14.12 2.41
C ILE A 42 -3.97 15.26 3.37
N GLN A 43 -2.69 15.55 3.54
CA GLN A 43 -2.20 16.57 4.47
C GLN A 43 -2.79 17.94 4.14
N PHE A 44 -2.82 18.31 2.86
CA PHE A 44 -3.38 19.57 2.40
C PHE A 44 -4.92 19.56 2.23
N LYS A 45 -5.58 18.43 2.51
CA LYS A 45 -7.04 18.28 2.42
C LYS A 45 -7.57 18.75 1.06
N VAL A 46 -6.92 18.36 -0.04
CA VAL A 46 -7.36 18.74 -1.39
C VAL A 46 -8.53 17.86 -1.84
N GLN A 47 -9.34 18.37 -2.76
CA GLN A 47 -10.51 17.68 -3.31
C GLN A 47 -10.20 17.01 -4.66
N GLU A 48 -9.17 17.50 -5.35
CA GLU A 48 -8.74 16.97 -6.64
C GLU A 48 -7.22 17.07 -6.80
N ILE A 49 -6.64 16.13 -7.54
CA ILE A 49 -5.26 16.18 -8.00
C ILE A 49 -5.29 16.25 -9.50
N TYR A 50 -4.47 17.09 -10.12
CA TYR A 50 -4.38 17.14 -11.58
C TYR A 50 -2.94 17.22 -12.07
N VAL A 51 -2.74 16.74 -13.29
CA VAL A 51 -1.47 16.78 -14.01
C VAL A 51 -1.72 17.22 -15.47
N THR A 52 -0.79 17.96 -16.01
CA THR A 52 -0.78 18.30 -17.43
C THR A 52 0.46 17.72 -18.09
N LEU A 53 0.31 17.09 -19.25
CA LEU A 53 1.41 16.42 -19.94
C LEU A 53 1.21 16.37 -21.46
N PHE A 54 2.32 16.44 -22.17
CA PHE A 54 2.33 16.17 -23.61
C PHE A 54 2.24 14.65 -23.85
N THR A 55 1.79 14.26 -25.05
CA THR A 55 1.70 12.85 -25.48
C THR A 55 2.54 12.61 -26.73
N LYS A 56 3.76 13.15 -26.74
CA LYS A 56 4.65 13.12 -27.91
C LYS A 56 5.67 11.97 -27.85
N ARG A 57 5.76 11.26 -26.71
CA ARG A 57 6.80 10.23 -26.47
C ARG A 57 6.19 8.99 -25.79
N PRO A 58 6.71 7.78 -26.05
CA PRO A 58 6.22 6.54 -25.45
C PRO A 58 6.23 6.55 -23.92
N GLU A 59 7.22 7.21 -23.30
CA GLU A 59 7.30 7.30 -21.83
C GLU A 59 6.15 8.10 -21.23
N GLN A 60 5.57 9.03 -22.00
CA GLN A 60 4.42 9.82 -21.59
C GLN A 60 3.13 8.99 -21.66
N GLU A 61 3.02 8.08 -22.62
CA GLU A 61 1.90 7.13 -22.71
C GLU A 61 1.93 6.14 -21.55
N GLN A 62 3.10 5.57 -21.23
CA GLN A 62 3.26 4.70 -20.05
C GLN A 62 2.93 5.43 -18.74
N LEU A 63 3.25 6.73 -18.67
CA LEU A 63 2.87 7.56 -17.53
C LEU A 63 1.35 7.72 -17.44
N ILE A 64 0.68 7.93 -18.57
CA ILE A 64 -0.78 8.04 -18.63
C ILE A 64 -1.42 6.74 -18.17
N GLU A 65 -0.99 5.59 -18.71
CA GLU A 65 -1.48 4.27 -18.29
C GLU A 65 -1.35 4.08 -16.77
N MET A 66 -0.19 4.45 -16.20
CA MET A 66 0.01 4.41 -14.75
C MET A 66 -0.95 5.34 -14.01
N LEU A 67 -1.16 6.57 -14.49
CA LEU A 67 -2.07 7.52 -13.85
C LEU A 67 -3.52 7.01 -13.89
N GLU A 68 -3.96 6.47 -15.03
CA GLU A 68 -5.30 5.89 -15.20
C GLU A 68 -5.51 4.66 -14.30
N GLU A 69 -4.50 3.79 -14.18
CA GLU A 69 -4.51 2.67 -13.21
C GLU A 69 -4.78 3.17 -11.78
N TRP A 70 -4.29 4.36 -11.43
CA TRP A 70 -4.46 4.98 -10.12
C TRP A 70 -5.62 5.99 -10.06
N GLY A 71 -6.58 5.89 -10.97
CA GLY A 71 -7.86 6.62 -10.91
C GLY A 71 -7.81 8.05 -11.43
N PHE A 72 -6.79 8.44 -12.18
CA PHE A 72 -6.83 9.67 -12.96
C PHE A 72 -7.67 9.45 -14.22
N VAL A 73 -8.46 10.44 -14.60
CA VAL A 73 -9.27 10.41 -15.81
C VAL A 73 -8.95 11.61 -16.68
N PHE A 74 -9.04 11.43 -17.99
CA PHE A 74 -8.88 12.52 -18.92
C PHE A 74 -9.96 13.58 -18.67
N HIS A 75 -9.55 14.84 -18.52
CA HIS A 75 -10.46 15.97 -18.29
C HIS A 75 -10.62 16.84 -19.53
N GLY A 76 -9.53 17.03 -20.27
CA GLY A 76 -9.52 17.91 -21.42
C GLY A 76 -8.11 18.37 -21.81
N LEU A 77 -8.02 19.53 -22.44
CA LEU A 77 -6.79 20.07 -23.00
C LEU A 77 -6.40 21.40 -22.33
N LYS A 78 -5.11 21.63 -22.27
CA LYS A 78 -4.52 22.91 -21.86
C LYS A 78 -3.67 23.46 -22.98
N THR A 79 -4.03 24.65 -23.48
CA THR A 79 -3.27 25.35 -24.50
C THR A 79 -2.07 26.04 -23.88
N THR A 80 -0.89 25.83 -24.45
CA THR A 80 0.39 26.46 -24.06
C THR A 80 1.13 26.98 -25.27
N LYS A 81 2.17 27.79 -25.06
CA LYS A 81 3.05 28.27 -26.13
C LYS A 81 3.76 27.12 -26.89
N ASN A 82 3.92 25.96 -26.23
CA ASN A 82 4.61 24.79 -26.78
C ASN A 82 3.65 23.75 -27.39
N GLY A 83 2.35 24.09 -27.48
CA GLY A 83 1.29 23.22 -27.99
C GLY A 83 0.32 22.81 -26.88
N GLU A 84 -0.49 21.79 -27.17
CA GLU A 84 -1.53 21.30 -26.28
C GLU A 84 -1.01 20.22 -25.34
N GLU A 85 -1.36 20.34 -24.05
CA GLU A 85 -1.13 19.34 -23.01
C GLU A 85 -2.46 18.65 -22.68
N LYS A 86 -2.48 17.33 -22.56
CA LYS A 86 -3.61 16.60 -21.98
C LYS A 86 -3.67 16.84 -20.47
N VAL A 87 -4.87 17.05 -19.98
CA VAL A 87 -5.14 17.27 -18.54
C VAL A 87 -5.79 16.02 -17.98
N TYR A 88 -5.18 15.43 -16.98
CA TYR A 88 -5.72 14.31 -16.22
C TYR A 88 -6.05 14.75 -14.81
N VAL A 89 -7.23 14.36 -14.32
CA VAL A 89 -7.75 14.75 -13.01
C VAL A 89 -8.13 13.51 -12.23
N ARG A 90 -7.82 13.50 -10.97
CA ARG A 90 -8.27 12.52 -10.00
C ARG A 90 -9.09 13.17 -8.90
N LEU A 91 -10.31 12.70 -8.68
CA LEU A 91 -11.10 13.06 -7.52
C LEU A 91 -10.43 12.53 -6.26
N PHE A 92 -10.26 13.38 -5.24
CA PHE A 92 -9.53 13.06 -4.03
C PHE A 92 -10.29 13.55 -2.79
N SER A 93 -11.49 12.97 -2.56
CA SER A 93 -12.33 13.31 -1.42
C SER A 93 -12.71 12.07 -0.62
N ARG A 94 -12.75 12.21 0.72
CA ARG A 94 -13.26 11.17 1.63
C ARG A 94 -14.75 10.93 1.51
N GLU A 95 -15.47 11.86 0.90
CA GLU A 95 -16.92 11.78 0.67
C GLU A 95 -17.27 10.83 -0.48
N ASN A 96 -16.29 10.58 -1.38
CA ASN A 96 -16.48 9.65 -2.47
C ASN A 96 -16.52 8.19 -1.95
N PRO A 97 -17.42 7.35 -2.46
CA PRO A 97 -17.47 5.95 -2.07
C PRO A 97 -16.16 5.25 -2.45
N VAL A 98 -15.64 4.44 -1.52
CA VAL A 98 -14.44 3.63 -1.77
C VAL A 98 -14.77 2.52 -2.77
N ASN A 99 -13.94 2.35 -3.78
CA ASN A 99 -14.08 1.27 -4.74
C ASN A 99 -13.47 -0.02 -4.17
N LEU A 100 -14.32 -0.90 -3.66
CA LEU A 100 -13.87 -2.16 -3.05
C LEU A 100 -13.41 -3.19 -4.08
N LYS A 101 -13.89 -3.13 -5.33
CA LYS A 101 -13.51 -4.07 -6.39
C LYS A 101 -12.14 -3.73 -7.00
N ASN A 102 -11.83 -2.45 -7.11
CA ASN A 102 -10.53 -1.95 -7.54
C ASN A 102 -10.05 -0.82 -6.61
N PRO A 103 -9.42 -1.16 -5.48
CA PRO A 103 -9.02 -0.17 -4.48
C PRO A 103 -8.01 0.88 -4.98
N LYS A 104 -7.28 0.62 -6.07
CA LYS A 104 -6.35 1.59 -6.68
C LYS A 104 -7.07 2.87 -7.10
N LEU A 105 -8.30 2.75 -7.63
CA LEU A 105 -9.06 3.89 -8.13
C LEU A 105 -9.40 4.90 -7.02
N THR A 106 -9.51 4.46 -5.78
CA THR A 106 -9.84 5.31 -4.63
C THR A 106 -8.74 5.34 -3.56
N PHE A 107 -7.58 4.73 -3.83
CA PHE A 107 -6.42 4.76 -2.94
C PHE A 107 -6.06 6.22 -2.55
N PRO A 108 -5.71 6.54 -1.32
CA PRO A 108 -5.51 5.67 -0.17
C PRO A 108 -6.71 5.61 0.80
N PHE A 109 -7.93 5.92 0.33
CA PHE A 109 -9.11 5.91 1.18
C PHE A 109 -9.55 4.50 1.56
N LEU A 110 -9.88 4.32 2.85
CA LEU A 110 -10.23 3.04 3.46
C LEU A 110 -11.72 2.94 3.69
N SER A 111 -12.29 1.75 3.49
CA SER A 111 -13.62 1.41 3.99
C SER A 111 -13.52 0.83 5.40
N ARG A 112 -14.26 1.39 6.35
CA ARG A 112 -14.37 0.82 7.71
C ARG A 112 -15.38 -0.33 7.80
N LYS A 113 -16.13 -0.61 6.71
CA LYS A 113 -17.16 -1.63 6.68
C LYS A 113 -16.66 -3.02 6.29
N THR A 114 -15.43 -3.10 5.75
CA THR A 114 -14.79 -4.35 5.33
C THR A 114 -14.12 -5.07 6.51
N ASP A 115 -13.73 -6.33 6.31
CA ASP A 115 -13.01 -7.11 7.32
C ASP A 115 -11.59 -6.55 7.55
N LYS A 116 -11.05 -6.79 8.73
CA LYS A 116 -9.73 -6.32 9.16
C LYS A 116 -8.94 -7.46 9.76
N TYR A 117 -7.68 -7.59 9.33
CA TYR A 117 -6.81 -8.68 9.76
C TYR A 117 -5.45 -8.16 10.18
N ILE A 118 -4.98 -8.52 11.38
CA ILE A 118 -3.58 -8.34 11.73
C ILE A 118 -2.78 -9.44 11.04
N ILE A 119 -1.74 -9.05 10.33
CA ILE A 119 -0.74 -9.96 9.75
C ILE A 119 0.64 -9.67 10.32
N LYS A 120 1.36 -10.74 10.65
CA LYS A 120 2.69 -10.67 11.25
C LYS A 120 3.75 -10.69 10.17
N ILE A 121 4.69 -9.75 10.26
CA ILE A 121 5.82 -9.65 9.34
C ILE A 121 7.11 -9.61 10.14
N GLU A 122 8.09 -10.39 9.71
CA GLU A 122 9.42 -10.38 10.29
C GLU A 122 10.14 -9.05 10.00
N PRO A 123 11.01 -8.58 10.91
CA PRO A 123 11.65 -7.28 10.82
C PRO A 123 12.36 -7.01 9.50
N GLN A 124 13.10 -7.99 8.99
CA GLN A 124 13.86 -7.89 7.75
C GLN A 124 12.98 -7.62 6.54
N TYR A 125 11.80 -8.24 6.47
CA TYR A 125 10.83 -8.00 5.38
C TYR A 125 10.09 -6.69 5.59
N HIS A 126 9.79 -6.34 6.85
CA HIS A 126 9.07 -5.13 7.17
C HIS A 126 9.82 -3.87 6.76
N THR A 127 11.09 -3.75 7.17
CA THR A 127 11.90 -2.53 6.96
C THR A 127 12.07 -2.22 5.47
N GLU A 128 12.19 -3.25 4.64
CA GLU A 128 12.31 -3.08 3.20
C GLU A 128 10.95 -2.78 2.52
N LEU A 129 9.90 -3.49 2.91
CA LEU A 129 8.60 -3.31 2.27
C LEU A 129 7.85 -2.03 2.69
N PHE A 130 8.13 -1.49 3.88
CA PHE A 130 7.40 -0.35 4.45
C PHE A 130 8.32 0.82 4.84
N PRO A 131 8.96 1.48 3.86
CA PRO A 131 10.01 2.49 4.11
C PRO A 131 9.54 3.71 4.91
N ASP A 132 8.24 4.03 4.91
CA ASP A 132 7.68 5.15 5.70
C ASP A 132 7.18 4.71 7.09
N SER A 133 7.21 3.42 7.39
CA SER A 133 6.67 2.83 8.62
C SER A 133 7.75 2.36 9.60
N ILE A 134 8.98 2.82 9.40
CA ILE A 134 10.15 2.46 10.21
C ILE A 134 9.99 2.98 11.63
N ASN A 135 10.41 2.20 12.62
CA ASN A 135 10.48 2.62 14.01
C ASN A 135 11.75 3.45 14.26
N THR A 136 11.70 4.40 15.18
CA THR A 136 12.83 5.27 15.55
C THR A 136 14.08 4.53 16.02
N ARG A 137 13.96 3.27 16.43
CA ARG A 137 15.06 2.42 16.93
C ARG A 137 15.54 1.39 15.90
N GLU A 138 15.02 1.41 14.67
CA GLU A 138 15.47 0.48 13.63
C GLU A 138 16.75 0.98 12.97
N ASP A 139 17.72 0.08 12.81
CA ASP A 139 18.87 0.33 11.95
C ASP A 139 18.49 0.07 10.49
N ILE A 140 18.09 1.14 9.80
CA ILE A 140 17.64 1.11 8.41
C ILE A 140 18.73 0.53 7.49
N ARG A 141 19.99 0.79 7.78
CA ARG A 141 21.11 0.38 6.92
C ARG A 141 21.25 -1.12 6.79
N LYS A 142 20.81 -1.85 7.81
CA LYS A 142 20.92 -3.32 7.89
C LYS A 142 20.07 -4.04 6.84
N TYR A 143 18.96 -3.43 6.37
CA TYR A 143 17.96 -4.10 5.54
C TYR A 143 17.59 -3.34 4.27
N THR A 144 18.24 -2.21 3.96
CA THR A 144 17.84 -1.37 2.82
C THR A 144 18.51 -1.82 1.53
N GLU A 145 17.71 -2.33 0.61
CA GLU A 145 18.06 -2.54 -0.79
C GLU A 145 17.24 -1.57 -1.66
N ASN A 146 17.84 -1.02 -2.72
CA ASN A 146 17.13 -0.09 -3.62
C ASN A 146 16.42 -0.84 -4.75
N GLU A 147 15.55 -1.78 -4.38
CA GLU A 147 14.87 -2.70 -5.30
C GLU A 147 13.42 -2.26 -5.60
N PRO A 148 12.83 -2.73 -6.72
CA PRO A 148 11.48 -2.32 -7.12
C PRO A 148 10.39 -2.56 -6.07
N HIS A 149 10.49 -3.64 -5.29
CA HIS A 149 9.50 -3.96 -4.26
C HIS A 149 9.42 -2.90 -3.16
N ARG A 150 10.53 -2.20 -2.85
CA ARG A 150 10.56 -1.10 -1.89
C ARG A 150 9.73 0.09 -2.35
N ASN A 151 9.83 0.44 -3.63
CA ASN A 151 9.20 1.62 -4.21
C ASN A 151 7.73 1.43 -4.57
N ARG A 152 7.26 0.19 -4.73
CA ARG A 152 5.88 -0.09 -5.09
C ARG A 152 4.90 0.23 -3.96
N ILE A 153 3.73 0.76 -4.33
CA ILE A 153 2.55 0.80 -3.46
C ILE A 153 1.94 -0.61 -3.38
N SER A 154 1.83 -1.30 -4.50
CA SER A 154 1.30 -2.67 -4.56
C SER A 154 2.38 -3.67 -4.15
N LYS A 155 2.11 -4.43 -3.10
CA LYS A 155 3.01 -5.41 -2.49
C LYS A 155 2.32 -6.76 -2.37
N VAL A 156 3.08 -7.79 -1.97
CA VAL A 156 2.54 -9.13 -1.75
C VAL A 156 2.88 -9.65 -0.36
N TYR A 157 1.94 -10.39 0.21
CA TYR A 157 2.15 -11.25 1.36
C TYR A 157 1.90 -12.69 0.95
N ILE A 158 2.85 -13.57 1.24
CA ILE A 158 2.79 -14.99 0.89
C ILE A 158 2.41 -15.77 2.14
N SER A 159 1.48 -16.70 2.03
CA SER A 159 0.99 -17.45 3.18
C SER A 159 0.63 -18.89 2.85
N HIS A 160 0.82 -19.76 3.85
CA HIS A 160 0.31 -21.14 3.86
C HIS A 160 -0.92 -21.29 4.80
N SER A 161 -1.53 -20.15 5.23
CA SER A 161 -2.72 -20.21 6.07
C SER A 161 -3.83 -21.03 5.41
N PHE A 162 -4.62 -21.71 6.23
CA PHE A 162 -5.86 -22.36 5.77
C PHE A 162 -7.00 -21.32 5.60
N ASP A 163 -6.95 -20.21 6.34
CA ASP A 163 -7.87 -19.10 6.14
C ASP A 163 -7.43 -18.30 4.90
N ARG A 164 -8.26 -18.33 3.86
CA ARG A 164 -8.06 -17.67 2.57
C ARG A 164 -9.22 -16.76 2.19
N ASN A 165 -10.06 -16.38 3.18
CA ASN A 165 -11.32 -15.68 2.96
C ASN A 165 -11.18 -14.15 2.80
N LEU A 166 -9.96 -13.63 2.73
CA LEU A 166 -9.72 -12.19 2.50
C LEU A 166 -10.26 -11.79 1.13
N LYS A 167 -10.82 -10.59 1.05
CA LYS A 167 -11.45 -10.03 -0.15
C LYS A 167 -10.84 -8.68 -0.50
N SER A 168 -10.97 -8.29 -1.75
CA SER A 168 -10.62 -6.95 -2.19
C SER A 168 -11.33 -5.88 -1.33
N GLY A 169 -10.58 -4.88 -0.88
CA GLY A 169 -11.04 -3.83 0.02
C GLY A 169 -10.89 -4.13 1.51
N ASP A 170 -10.63 -5.38 1.91
CA ASP A 170 -10.31 -5.70 3.30
C ASP A 170 -9.03 -5.00 3.77
N LEU A 171 -8.90 -4.79 5.07
CA LEU A 171 -7.76 -4.09 5.63
C LEU A 171 -6.76 -5.07 6.25
N LEU A 172 -5.48 -4.88 5.93
CA LEU A 172 -4.39 -5.55 6.59
C LEU A 172 -3.70 -4.58 7.54
N ILE A 173 -3.62 -4.98 8.79
CA ILE A 173 -2.93 -4.26 9.84
C ILE A 173 -1.57 -4.95 10.03
N ILE A 174 -0.52 -4.28 9.61
CA ILE A 174 0.84 -4.83 9.61
C ILE A 174 1.41 -4.79 11.03
N TYR A 175 1.68 -5.96 11.56
CA TYR A 175 2.33 -6.16 12.84
C TYR A 175 3.77 -6.61 12.61
N ARG A 176 4.72 -5.71 12.88
CA ARG A 176 6.14 -6.00 12.84
C ARG A 176 6.55 -6.77 14.08
N MET A 177 7.12 -7.94 13.90
CA MET A 177 7.63 -8.75 15.00
C MET A 177 8.86 -8.08 15.65
N GLY A 178 8.98 -8.22 16.97
CA GLY A 178 10.09 -7.64 17.72
C GLY A 178 11.39 -8.42 17.56
N GLU A 179 12.50 -7.70 17.47
CA GLU A 179 13.87 -8.28 17.42
C GLU A 179 14.50 -8.40 18.81
N THR A 180 14.18 -7.47 19.70
CA THR A 180 14.76 -7.39 21.04
C THR A 180 13.79 -7.87 22.12
N ASN A 181 14.32 -8.42 23.21
CA ASN A 181 13.53 -8.78 24.38
C ASN A 181 13.39 -7.58 25.34
N PRO A 182 12.26 -7.44 26.07
CA PRO A 182 11.04 -8.24 25.89
C PRO A 182 10.29 -7.91 24.60
N LYS A 183 9.91 -8.93 23.83
CA LYS A 183 9.22 -8.77 22.52
C LYS A 183 7.91 -7.98 22.60
N LYS A 184 7.26 -7.95 23.76
CA LYS A 184 6.02 -7.20 23.96
C LYS A 184 6.17 -5.68 23.76
N TYR A 185 7.38 -5.14 23.93
CA TYR A 185 7.67 -3.71 23.72
C TYR A 185 8.34 -3.42 22.38
N SER A 186 8.97 -4.42 21.75
CA SER A 186 9.66 -4.25 20.47
C SER A 186 8.80 -4.63 19.27
N SER A 187 7.74 -5.41 19.47
CA SER A 187 6.75 -5.72 18.44
C SER A 187 5.71 -4.62 18.34
N THR A 188 5.40 -4.15 17.14
CA THR A 188 4.53 -2.98 16.95
C THR A 188 3.60 -3.12 15.75
N VAL A 189 2.42 -2.51 15.84
CA VAL A 189 1.57 -2.25 14.66
C VAL A 189 2.07 -0.99 13.97
N THR A 190 2.36 -1.10 12.68
CA THR A 190 3.08 -0.05 11.96
C THR A 190 2.30 0.58 10.82
N THR A 191 1.43 -0.18 10.17
CA THR A 191 0.89 0.19 8.85
C THR A 191 -0.52 -0.36 8.68
N ILE A 192 -1.35 0.38 7.94
CA ILE A 192 -2.63 -0.10 7.41
C ILE A 192 -2.50 -0.21 5.91
N CYS A 193 -2.87 -1.37 5.37
CA CYS A 193 -2.90 -1.67 3.95
C CYS A 193 -4.31 -2.08 3.51
N ILE A 194 -4.55 -2.04 2.19
CA ILE A 194 -5.82 -2.43 1.59
C ILE A 194 -5.56 -3.68 0.74
N VAL A 195 -6.31 -4.75 0.93
CA VAL A 195 -6.25 -5.93 0.04
C VAL A 195 -6.69 -5.53 -1.36
N GLU A 196 -5.84 -5.78 -2.35
CA GLU A 196 -6.13 -5.57 -3.77
C GLU A 196 -6.83 -6.81 -4.34
N ASN A 197 -6.23 -7.98 -4.15
CA ASN A 197 -6.82 -9.27 -4.49
C ASN A 197 -6.09 -10.41 -3.76
N VAL A 198 -6.68 -11.60 -3.79
CA VAL A 198 -6.08 -12.85 -3.31
C VAL A 198 -5.96 -13.82 -4.45
N GLN A 199 -4.75 -14.34 -4.67
CA GLN A 199 -4.45 -15.33 -5.69
C GLN A 199 -4.08 -16.65 -5.03
N ASN A 200 -4.80 -17.70 -5.35
CA ASN A 200 -4.59 -19.05 -4.87
C ASN A 200 -4.71 -20.04 -6.03
N ASN A 201 -4.53 -21.32 -5.74
CA ASN A 201 -4.68 -22.41 -6.74
C ASN A 201 -3.74 -22.25 -7.95
N PHE A 202 -2.49 -21.82 -7.71
CA PHE A 202 -1.48 -21.79 -8.76
C PHE A 202 -1.23 -23.18 -9.33
N VAL A 203 -1.22 -23.29 -10.65
CA VAL A 203 -1.01 -24.55 -11.37
C VAL A 203 0.48 -24.92 -11.36
N SER A 204 1.36 -23.93 -11.45
CA SER A 204 2.81 -24.12 -11.53
C SER A 204 3.57 -23.17 -10.61
N PHE A 205 4.84 -23.50 -10.34
CA PHE A 205 5.74 -22.57 -9.64
C PHE A 205 5.92 -21.27 -10.43
N GLU A 206 5.97 -21.31 -11.75
CA GLU A 206 6.16 -20.12 -12.57
C GLU A 206 4.95 -19.16 -12.46
N ASP A 207 3.73 -19.68 -12.33
CA ASP A 207 2.54 -18.83 -12.09
C ASP A 207 2.59 -18.18 -10.71
N PHE A 208 2.96 -18.96 -9.68
CA PHE A 208 3.19 -18.42 -8.34
C PHE A 208 4.30 -17.35 -8.33
N PHE A 209 5.42 -17.65 -9.01
CA PHE A 209 6.53 -16.69 -9.10
C PHE A 209 6.12 -15.41 -9.81
N LYS A 210 5.37 -15.47 -10.93
CA LYS A 210 4.85 -14.28 -11.63
C LYS A 210 4.00 -13.42 -10.71
N ALA A 211 3.15 -14.02 -9.86
CA ALA A 211 2.34 -13.27 -8.90
C ALA A 211 3.19 -12.52 -7.86
N CYS A 212 4.35 -13.07 -7.49
CA CYS A 212 5.26 -12.48 -6.50
C CYS A 212 6.28 -11.51 -7.10
N ASN A 213 6.62 -11.67 -8.39
CA ASN A 213 7.77 -11.02 -9.02
C ASN A 213 7.72 -9.48 -8.90
N ARG A 214 8.86 -8.89 -8.52
CA ARG A 214 9.06 -7.46 -8.29
C ARG A 214 8.14 -6.83 -7.22
N ARG A 215 7.46 -7.65 -6.40
CA ARG A 215 6.59 -7.22 -5.29
C ARG A 215 7.00 -7.80 -3.94
N THR A 216 7.85 -8.83 -3.96
CA THR A 216 8.47 -9.45 -2.78
C THR A 216 9.98 -9.26 -2.83
N MET A 217 10.63 -9.25 -1.69
CA MET A 217 12.07 -9.29 -1.56
C MET A 217 12.62 -10.72 -1.49
N ILE A 218 11.76 -11.75 -1.41
CA ILE A 218 12.19 -13.15 -1.30
C ILE A 218 12.76 -13.60 -2.65
N PRO A 219 14.01 -14.11 -2.70
CA PRO A 219 14.63 -14.57 -3.93
C PRO A 219 13.88 -15.74 -4.58
N LYS A 220 13.94 -15.87 -5.92
CA LYS A 220 13.25 -16.93 -6.67
C LYS A 220 13.57 -18.33 -6.14
N LYS A 221 14.85 -18.60 -5.78
CA LYS A 221 15.27 -19.87 -5.22
C LYS A 221 14.55 -20.19 -3.91
N GLU A 222 14.49 -19.20 -3.01
CA GLU A 222 13.82 -19.35 -1.71
C GLU A 222 12.30 -19.48 -1.87
N LEU A 223 11.68 -18.72 -2.77
CA LEU A 223 10.27 -18.89 -3.12
C LEU A 223 9.96 -20.31 -3.57
N LYS A 224 10.87 -20.94 -4.32
CA LYS A 224 10.71 -22.33 -4.75
C LYS A 224 10.87 -23.29 -3.57
N THR A 225 12.00 -23.24 -2.85
CA THR A 225 12.35 -24.26 -1.85
C THR A 225 11.54 -24.12 -0.56
N ASN A 226 11.40 -22.89 -0.04
CA ASN A 226 10.84 -22.63 1.30
C ASN A 226 9.34 -22.34 1.27
N TRP A 227 8.78 -22.04 0.09
CA TRP A 227 7.36 -21.73 -0.06
C TRP A 227 6.64 -22.74 -0.96
N TRP A 228 7.06 -22.87 -2.20
CA TRP A 228 6.36 -23.72 -3.17
C TRP A 228 6.51 -25.22 -2.86
N ASP A 229 7.74 -25.71 -2.71
CA ASP A 229 8.04 -27.14 -2.54
C ASP A 229 7.86 -27.61 -1.09
N LYS A 230 7.85 -26.71 -0.12
CA LYS A 230 7.78 -27.02 1.31
C LYS A 230 6.53 -27.80 1.70
N ASN A 231 5.39 -27.49 1.12
CA ASN A 231 4.14 -28.19 1.41
C ASN A 231 3.30 -28.42 0.14
N PRO A 232 3.52 -29.51 -0.60
CA PRO A 232 2.77 -29.80 -1.82
C PRO A 232 1.26 -29.95 -1.63
N LYS A 233 0.82 -30.37 -0.44
CA LYS A 233 -0.61 -30.54 -0.10
C LYS A 233 -1.30 -29.24 0.25
N ASN A 234 -0.54 -28.23 0.69
CA ASN A 234 -1.05 -26.90 1.01
C ASN A 234 -0.14 -25.85 0.35
N ARG A 235 -0.29 -25.67 -0.96
CA ARG A 235 0.47 -24.67 -1.71
C ARG A 235 0.24 -23.26 -1.17
N PRO A 236 1.25 -22.39 -1.25
CA PRO A 236 1.11 -21.01 -0.80
C PRO A 236 0.07 -20.26 -1.64
N PHE A 237 -0.53 -19.26 -1.06
CA PHE A 237 -1.32 -18.27 -1.75
C PHE A 237 -0.72 -16.88 -1.56
N VAL A 238 -1.12 -15.94 -2.40
CA VAL A 238 -0.57 -14.59 -2.45
C VAL A 238 -1.69 -13.60 -2.19
N ILE A 239 -1.50 -12.71 -1.22
CA ILE A 239 -2.35 -11.55 -0.99
C ILE A 239 -1.64 -10.37 -1.62
N ASN A 240 -2.22 -9.80 -2.69
CA ASN A 240 -1.79 -8.50 -3.19
C ASN A 240 -2.47 -7.42 -2.36
N PHE A 241 -1.70 -6.43 -1.93
CA PHE A 241 -2.22 -5.35 -1.10
C PHE A 241 -1.54 -4.02 -1.41
N LEU A 242 -2.22 -2.93 -1.09
CA LEU A 242 -1.75 -1.57 -1.29
C LEU A 242 -1.26 -1.00 0.04
N TYR A 243 -0.03 -0.52 0.07
CA TYR A 243 0.58 0.17 1.20
C TYR A 243 -0.04 1.56 1.38
N ALA A 244 -1.05 1.69 2.25
CA ALA A 244 -1.84 2.92 2.36
C ALA A 244 -1.29 3.90 3.40
N HIS A 245 -1.35 3.55 4.69
CA HIS A 245 -1.05 4.50 5.77
C HIS A 245 -0.03 3.95 6.76
N SER A 246 1.05 4.69 6.98
CA SER A 246 1.91 4.49 8.15
C SER A 246 1.23 5.04 9.39
N LEU A 247 1.25 4.29 10.49
CA LEU A 247 0.79 4.81 11.77
C LEU A 247 1.78 5.83 12.34
N PRO A 248 1.32 6.83 13.08
CA PRO A 248 2.19 7.82 13.73
C PRO A 248 3.06 7.19 14.81
N THR A 249 4.13 7.88 15.17
CA THR A 249 5.03 7.50 16.27
C THR A 249 4.59 8.21 17.57
N PRO A 250 4.62 7.52 18.74
CA PRO A 250 4.99 6.11 18.93
C PRO A 250 3.92 5.15 18.40
N LYS A 251 4.38 4.03 17.81
CA LYS A 251 3.49 3.00 17.26
C LYS A 251 2.95 2.11 18.36
N PRO A 252 1.68 1.62 18.26
CA PRO A 252 1.12 0.67 19.25
C PRO A 252 1.98 -0.59 19.34
N THR A 253 2.39 -0.93 20.56
CA THR A 253 3.18 -2.12 20.88
C THR A 253 2.28 -3.34 21.11
N LEU A 254 2.87 -4.54 21.21
CA LEU A 254 2.12 -5.74 21.64
C LEU A 254 1.54 -5.57 23.05
N ASP A 255 2.27 -4.91 23.96
CA ASP A 255 1.77 -4.58 25.29
C ASP A 255 0.54 -3.67 25.24
N ASP A 256 0.54 -2.69 24.33
CA ASP A 256 -0.63 -1.84 24.09
C ASP A 256 -1.81 -2.64 23.53
N LEU A 257 -1.58 -3.53 22.56
CA LEU A 257 -2.62 -4.39 22.00
C LEU A 257 -3.25 -5.31 23.06
N ASN A 258 -2.46 -5.77 24.01
CA ASN A 258 -2.94 -6.56 25.14
C ASN A 258 -3.81 -5.69 26.06
N ARG A 259 -3.33 -4.53 26.49
CA ARG A 259 -4.09 -3.60 27.35
C ARG A 259 -5.40 -3.12 26.74
N LEU A 260 -5.43 -3.00 25.41
CA LEU A 260 -6.62 -2.63 24.64
C LEU A 260 -7.58 -3.81 24.38
N GLY A 261 -7.29 -5.01 24.86
CA GLY A 261 -8.10 -6.20 24.63
C GLY A 261 -8.13 -6.71 23.18
N ILE A 262 -7.17 -6.27 22.35
CA ILE A 262 -7.08 -6.67 20.94
C ILE A 262 -6.38 -8.03 20.81
N ILE A 263 -5.31 -8.23 21.58
CA ILE A 263 -4.58 -9.52 21.73
C ILE A 263 -4.58 -9.87 23.23
N PRO A 264 -5.57 -10.62 23.71
CA PRO A 264 -5.73 -10.89 25.15
C PRO A 264 -4.64 -11.80 25.71
N ASP A 265 -4.12 -12.72 24.90
CA ASP A 265 -3.04 -13.63 25.30
C ASP A 265 -1.78 -13.40 24.47
N ILE A 266 -0.81 -12.72 25.08
CA ILE A 266 0.49 -12.41 24.45
C ILE A 266 1.43 -13.60 24.37
N LEU A 267 1.17 -14.66 25.14
CA LEU A 267 2.00 -15.87 25.15
C LEU A 267 1.58 -16.82 24.02
N ASN A 268 0.29 -16.82 23.67
CA ASN A 268 -0.30 -17.69 22.65
C ASN A 268 -0.89 -16.91 21.48
N ILE A 269 -0.14 -15.98 20.91
CA ILE A 269 -0.59 -15.21 19.75
C ILE A 269 -0.85 -16.15 18.55
N PRO A 270 -2.05 -16.16 17.95
CA PRO A 270 -2.37 -17.03 16.83
C PRO A 270 -1.33 -16.94 15.72
N ARG A 271 -0.93 -18.07 15.15
CA ARG A 271 0.06 -18.12 14.06
C ARG A 271 -0.46 -17.53 12.73
N GLY A 272 -1.76 -17.67 12.48
CA GLY A 272 -2.44 -17.17 11.29
C GLY A 272 -2.82 -15.69 11.37
N PHE A 273 -3.81 -15.32 10.58
CA PHE A 273 -4.40 -13.98 10.59
C PHE A 273 -5.26 -13.79 11.84
N ILE A 274 -5.20 -12.59 12.42
CA ILE A 274 -6.06 -12.24 13.57
C ILE A 274 -7.13 -11.29 13.04
N LYS A 275 -8.36 -11.74 12.97
CA LYS A 275 -9.50 -10.92 12.56
C LYS A 275 -9.87 -9.97 13.69
N LEU A 276 -10.02 -8.68 13.38
CA LEU A 276 -10.47 -7.66 14.31
C LEU A 276 -11.94 -7.36 14.14
N THR A 277 -12.63 -7.09 15.25
CA THR A 277 -13.95 -6.46 15.20
C THR A 277 -13.83 -4.98 14.78
N ASN A 278 -14.96 -4.36 14.43
CA ASN A 278 -14.99 -2.93 14.15
C ASN A 278 -14.60 -2.10 15.38
N GLU A 279 -15.02 -2.53 16.56
CA GLU A 279 -14.73 -1.91 17.86
C GLU A 279 -13.23 -1.97 18.16
N GLN A 280 -12.61 -3.14 18.04
CA GLN A 280 -11.17 -3.32 18.23
C GLN A 280 -10.36 -2.47 17.27
N PHE A 281 -10.75 -2.43 15.97
CA PHE A 281 -10.10 -1.57 15.00
C PHE A 281 -10.23 -0.08 15.36
N ASN A 282 -11.43 0.37 15.76
CA ASN A 282 -11.64 1.75 16.17
C ASN A 282 -10.83 2.14 17.40
N VAL A 283 -10.74 1.24 18.40
CA VAL A 283 -9.91 1.44 19.60
C VAL A 283 -8.44 1.55 19.21
N LEU A 284 -7.93 0.67 18.35
CA LEU A 284 -6.57 0.72 17.83
C LEU A 284 -6.26 2.05 17.16
N ILE A 285 -7.16 2.53 16.27
CA ILE A 285 -6.97 3.78 15.53
C ILE A 285 -7.02 4.98 16.48
N LYS A 286 -7.96 5.03 17.40
CA LYS A 286 -8.02 6.11 18.41
C LYS A 286 -6.73 6.18 19.22
N PHE A 287 -6.24 5.03 19.69
CA PHE A 287 -4.99 4.95 20.43
C PHE A 287 -3.79 5.41 19.60
N ALA A 288 -3.65 4.92 18.37
CA ALA A 288 -2.53 5.24 17.49
C ALA A 288 -2.46 6.72 17.11
N TYR A 289 -3.62 7.36 16.90
CA TYR A 289 -3.71 8.78 16.49
C TYR A 289 -4.00 9.74 17.66
N LYS A 290 -4.07 9.23 18.90
CA LYS A 290 -4.37 10.02 20.11
C LYS A 290 -5.67 10.83 20.00
N LEU A 291 -6.74 10.20 19.50
CA LEU A 291 -8.07 10.79 19.28
C LEU A 291 -8.99 10.57 20.46
#